data_c35638e765b5ce8ad59aabfdd01860b4
#
_entry.id   c35638e765b5ce8ad59aabfdd01860b4
#
_cell.length_a   1.000
_cell.length_b   1.000
_cell.length_c   1.000
_cell.angle_alpha   90.00
_cell.angle_beta   90.00
_cell.angle_gamma   90.00
#
_symmetry.space_group_name_H-M   'P 1'
#
loop_
_entity.id
_entity.type
_entity.pdbx_description
1 polymer ?
#
loop_
_entity_poly.entity_id
_entity_poly.type
_entity_poly.pdbx_seq_one_letter_code
_entity_poly.pdbx_strand_id
1 'polypeptide(L)'
;MAFLLQVLLLTLGLVLLTDANFISNAICSVTKSLGRSIDVGGIYFRSFPLGRCSPVKISDIYFKAYPRKCVGTNCRSSVNTPHRLLSLEDDPEEMRALFNQSLPTAIYTHGFLEGEKGSSIRAFRAAFLFRGDYNFIAVDWQKLAAGPWYLSAANNVRPVGMAIAQMIDRLVNIKAIDLSKLHLIGFSLGAHVSAVAARYITVGRVPRITGLDPAYPTFSGRPKADKLDPSDADFVDVIHTCGGLYGYTDPIGHVDFYPNGGNYFQPGCINVISFGTCSHWRAWRFFEESLRGGEFMGVACSSYDDYLNARCERNSKTPMGLHTNMTARGKFFLRTNWAAPFSVF
;
A
#
# COMPACT_ATOMS: atom_id res chain seq x y z
N MET A 1 20.23 -14.22 -10.72
CA MET A 1 20.72 -14.52 -9.35
C MET A 1 19.91 -13.84 -8.25
N ALA A 2 19.65 -12.54 -8.31
CA ALA A 2 18.83 -11.84 -7.31
C ALA A 2 17.38 -12.38 -7.20
N PHE A 3 16.78 -12.80 -8.29
CA PHE A 3 15.42 -13.32 -8.37
C PHE A 3 15.28 -14.73 -7.72
N LEU A 4 16.26 -15.63 -7.94
CA LEU A 4 16.29 -16.93 -7.27
C LEU A 4 16.44 -16.78 -5.75
N LEU A 5 17.20 -15.79 -5.30
CA LEU A 5 17.38 -15.47 -3.88
C LEU A 5 16.06 -14.96 -3.26
N GLN A 6 15.28 -14.16 -3.99
CA GLN A 6 13.98 -13.64 -3.57
C GLN A 6 12.94 -14.76 -3.38
N VAL A 7 12.94 -15.75 -4.26
CA VAL A 7 12.06 -16.93 -4.19
C VAL A 7 12.48 -17.86 -3.05
N LEU A 8 13.78 -18.14 -2.93
CA LEU A 8 14.30 -18.98 -1.85
C LEU A 8 13.99 -18.36 -0.47
N LEU A 9 14.07 -17.04 -0.36
CA LEU A 9 13.80 -16.31 0.88
C LEU A 9 12.30 -16.24 1.21
N LEU A 10 11.41 -16.16 0.21
CA LEU A 10 9.96 -16.23 0.40
C LEU A 10 9.49 -17.63 0.77
N THR A 11 10.07 -18.68 0.13
CA THR A 11 9.75 -20.08 0.46
C THR A 11 10.31 -20.50 1.81
N LEU A 12 11.52 -20.09 2.18
CA LEU A 12 12.06 -20.31 3.54
C LEU A 12 11.22 -19.58 4.62
N GLY A 13 10.75 -18.38 4.33
CA GLY A 13 9.84 -17.63 5.24
C GLY A 13 8.50 -18.34 5.47
N LEU A 14 7.98 -19.05 4.47
CA LEU A 14 6.73 -19.81 4.54
C LEU A 14 6.89 -21.18 5.23
N VAL A 15 8.04 -21.83 5.10
CA VAL A 15 8.32 -23.16 5.68
C VAL A 15 8.63 -23.10 7.18
N LEU A 16 9.06 -21.94 7.71
CA LEU A 16 9.42 -21.76 9.14
C LEU A 16 8.23 -21.43 10.05
N LEU A 17 6.99 -21.66 9.63
CA LEU A 17 5.77 -21.28 10.34
C LEU A 17 5.44 -22.11 11.61
N THR A 18 6.21 -23.15 11.95
CA THR A 18 5.79 -24.07 13.02
C THR A 18 6.38 -23.82 14.42
N ASP A 19 7.45 -23.00 14.58
CA ASP A 19 8.00 -22.66 15.91
C ASP A 19 8.69 -21.28 15.97
N ALA A 20 7.98 -20.25 15.59
CA ALA A 20 8.52 -18.89 15.39
C ALA A 20 9.12 -18.22 16.64
N ASN A 21 8.71 -18.61 17.85
CA ASN A 21 9.15 -17.95 19.07
C ASN A 21 10.53 -18.42 19.57
N PHE A 22 10.87 -19.69 19.41
CA PHE A 22 12.15 -20.25 19.86
C PHE A 22 13.29 -19.84 18.90
N ILE A 23 13.04 -19.95 17.60
CA ILE A 23 14.00 -19.62 16.55
C ILE A 23 14.29 -18.12 16.52
N SER A 24 13.29 -17.26 16.73
CA SER A 24 13.43 -15.81 16.79
C SER A 24 14.41 -15.37 17.90
N ASN A 25 14.34 -15.95 19.08
CA ASN A 25 15.21 -15.58 20.21
C ASN A 25 16.65 -16.07 20.02
N ALA A 26 16.86 -17.26 19.45
CA ALA A 26 18.19 -17.81 19.17
C ALA A 26 18.91 -17.01 18.07
N ILE A 27 18.18 -16.63 17.01
CA ILE A 27 18.73 -15.84 15.90
C ILE A 27 19.04 -14.41 16.36
N CYS A 28 18.26 -13.81 17.26
CA CYS A 28 18.53 -12.51 17.84
C CYS A 28 19.89 -12.41 18.54
N SER A 29 20.31 -13.48 19.23
CA SER A 29 21.58 -13.48 19.97
C SER A 29 22.81 -13.56 19.05
N VAL A 30 22.68 -14.25 17.91
CA VAL A 30 23.79 -14.50 16.96
C VAL A 30 24.04 -13.32 16.03
N THR A 31 22.99 -12.53 15.71
CA THR A 31 23.05 -11.54 14.63
C THR A 31 23.34 -10.10 15.08
N LYS A 32 23.57 -9.84 16.36
CA LYS A 32 23.96 -8.51 16.87
C LYS A 32 25.22 -7.92 16.23
N SER A 33 26.02 -8.73 15.55
CA SER A 33 27.34 -8.34 15.01
C SER A 33 27.38 -7.96 13.52
N LEU A 34 26.32 -8.12 12.72
CA LEU A 34 26.38 -8.01 11.26
C LEU A 34 25.49 -6.88 10.65
N GLY A 35 25.32 -5.76 11.33
CA GLY A 35 24.41 -4.67 11.00
C GLY A 35 24.63 -3.94 9.66
N ARG A 36 24.53 -4.60 8.50
CA ARG A 36 24.55 -3.92 7.20
C ARG A 36 23.20 -4.06 6.49
N SER A 37 22.70 -2.95 5.96
CA SER A 37 21.55 -2.90 5.07
C SER A 37 22.01 -2.72 3.62
N ILE A 38 21.33 -3.37 2.69
CA ILE A 38 21.62 -3.32 1.24
C ILE A 38 20.37 -2.86 0.52
N ASP A 39 20.48 -1.84 -0.32
CA ASP A 39 19.44 -1.37 -1.23
C ASP A 39 19.81 -1.82 -2.65
N VAL A 40 18.97 -2.62 -3.27
CA VAL A 40 19.15 -3.09 -4.65
C VAL A 40 17.93 -2.67 -5.47
N GLY A 41 18.09 -1.57 -6.21
CA GLY A 41 17.04 -1.10 -7.13
C GLY A 41 15.72 -0.71 -6.46
N GLY A 42 15.76 -0.25 -5.21
CA GLY A 42 14.59 0.11 -4.41
C GLY A 42 14.00 -1.04 -3.58
N ILE A 43 14.65 -2.21 -3.57
CA ILE A 43 14.35 -3.33 -2.68
C ILE A 43 15.32 -3.27 -1.51
N TYR A 44 14.77 -3.19 -0.31
CA TYR A 44 15.56 -3.02 0.90
C TYR A 44 15.74 -4.34 1.63
N PHE A 45 17.01 -4.77 1.78
CA PHE A 45 17.39 -5.93 2.57
C PHE A 45 18.13 -5.50 3.82
N ARG A 46 17.85 -6.12 4.92
CA ARG A 46 18.58 -5.94 6.17
C ARG A 46 19.14 -7.28 6.62
N SER A 47 20.41 -7.32 6.96
CA SER A 47 21.10 -8.53 7.42
C SER A 47 20.65 -9.01 8.81
N PHE A 48 19.61 -8.38 9.38
CA PHE A 48 19.16 -8.59 10.74
C PHE A 48 17.70 -9.04 10.83
N PRO A 49 17.39 -10.13 11.54
CA PRO A 49 16.02 -10.45 11.89
C PRO A 49 15.57 -9.45 12.94
N LEU A 50 14.75 -8.50 12.52
CA LEU A 50 14.20 -7.49 13.40
C LEU A 50 12.87 -7.90 14.01
N GLY A 51 12.68 -9.17 14.23
CA GLY A 51 11.68 -9.63 15.14
C GLY A 51 11.79 -8.85 16.44
N ARG A 52 11.31 -9.27 17.49
CA ARG A 52 11.23 -8.62 18.82
C ARG A 52 12.54 -8.06 19.43
N CYS A 53 13.64 -8.00 18.69
CA CYS A 53 14.96 -7.61 19.22
C CYS A 53 15.14 -6.10 19.40
N SER A 54 14.35 -5.30 18.71
CA SER A 54 14.37 -3.84 18.91
C SER A 54 12.94 -3.31 18.79
N PRO A 55 12.49 -2.49 19.74
CA PRO A 55 11.19 -1.83 19.61
C PRO A 55 11.19 -0.96 18.35
N VAL A 56 10.05 -0.94 17.65
CA VAL A 56 9.82 0.00 16.55
C VAL A 56 9.97 1.42 17.12
N LYS A 57 10.84 2.21 16.51
CA LYS A 57 10.98 3.62 16.83
C LYS A 57 10.28 4.44 15.75
N ILE A 58 9.59 5.49 16.15
CA ILE A 58 8.98 6.45 15.19
C ILE A 58 10.05 7.01 14.25
N SER A 59 11.28 7.18 14.74
CA SER A 59 12.44 7.59 13.93
C SER A 59 12.86 6.61 12.82
N ASP A 60 12.28 5.41 12.77
CA ASP A 60 12.48 4.45 11.69
C ASP A 60 11.40 4.56 10.59
N ILE A 61 10.43 5.47 10.78
CA ILE A 61 9.33 5.74 9.85
C ILE A 61 9.50 7.18 9.36
N TYR A 62 9.59 7.34 8.03
CA TYR A 62 9.77 8.64 7.40
C TYR A 62 8.49 9.09 6.72
N PHE A 63 7.93 10.22 7.17
CA PHE A 63 6.80 10.87 6.55
C PHE A 63 7.32 11.92 5.57
N LYS A 64 7.21 11.65 4.28
CA LYS A 64 7.73 12.50 3.21
C LYS A 64 6.60 13.30 2.59
N ALA A 65 6.50 14.57 2.97
CA ALA A 65 5.59 15.51 2.34
C ALA A 65 6.23 16.07 1.07
N TYR A 66 5.52 16.02 -0.03
CA TYR A 66 5.97 16.55 -1.31
C TYR A 66 5.27 17.86 -1.60
N PRO A 67 6.01 19.00 -1.55
CA PRO A 67 5.41 20.30 -1.82
C PRO A 67 4.93 20.38 -3.26
N ARG A 68 3.77 21.02 -3.44
CA ARG A 68 3.05 21.14 -4.71
C ARG A 68 3.73 21.99 -5.78
N LYS A 69 4.77 22.75 -5.43
CA LYS A 69 5.49 23.61 -6.38
C LYS A 69 6.44 22.78 -7.24
N CYS A 70 5.83 22.07 -8.17
CA CYS A 70 6.52 21.66 -9.36
C CYS A 70 6.07 22.59 -10.50
N VAL A 71 6.78 23.67 -10.75
CA VAL A 71 6.47 24.61 -11.82
C VAL A 71 7.24 24.17 -13.08
N GLY A 72 6.49 23.79 -14.14
CA GLY A 72 7.05 23.50 -15.46
C GLY A 72 7.24 22.00 -15.78
N THR A 73 7.76 21.75 -16.97
CA THR A 73 7.97 20.42 -17.58
C THR A 73 8.96 19.52 -16.81
N ASN A 74 9.66 20.05 -15.83
CA ASN A 74 10.69 19.35 -15.04
C ASN A 74 10.14 18.51 -13.88
N CYS A 75 8.81 18.41 -13.71
CA CYS A 75 8.16 17.55 -12.71
C CYS A 75 8.21 16.06 -13.06
N ARG A 76 8.87 15.69 -14.13
CA ARG A 76 9.03 14.28 -14.53
C ARG A 76 9.96 13.57 -13.55
N SER A 77 9.36 12.73 -12.72
CA SER A 77 9.93 11.56 -11.99
C SER A 77 11.43 11.57 -11.68
N SER A 78 12.03 12.69 -11.28
CA SER A 78 13.40 12.63 -10.81
C SER A 78 13.42 11.91 -9.45
N VAL A 79 14.36 10.99 -9.27
CA VAL A 79 14.62 10.31 -7.98
C VAL A 79 14.86 11.35 -6.87
N ASN A 80 15.27 12.55 -7.25
CA ASN A 80 15.62 13.67 -6.38
C ASN A 80 14.51 14.73 -6.26
N THR A 81 13.21 14.35 -6.38
CA THR A 81 12.13 15.31 -6.12
C THR A 81 12.24 15.83 -4.69
N PRO A 82 12.34 17.15 -4.47
CA PRO A 82 12.44 17.72 -3.13
C PRO A 82 11.24 17.29 -2.29
N HIS A 83 11.50 16.87 -1.07
CA HIS A 83 10.48 16.58 -0.07
C HIS A 83 10.91 17.12 1.29
N ARG A 84 9.93 17.38 2.16
CA ARG A 84 10.16 17.68 3.57
C ARG A 84 9.87 16.41 4.37
N LEU A 85 10.80 16.01 5.19
CA LEU A 85 10.55 15.01 6.23
C LEU A 85 9.73 15.67 7.34
N LEU A 86 8.63 15.04 7.72
CA LEU A 86 7.80 15.49 8.83
C LEU A 86 8.20 14.76 10.10
N SER A 87 8.27 15.52 11.19
CA SER A 87 8.43 15.04 12.57
C SER A 87 7.27 15.52 13.43
N LEU A 88 6.95 14.77 14.48
CA LEU A 88 5.99 15.22 15.49
C LEU A 88 6.48 16.45 16.27
N GLU A 89 7.79 16.70 16.25
CA GLU A 89 8.46 17.83 16.91
C GLU A 89 8.57 19.08 16.03
N ASP A 90 8.20 18.99 14.74
CA ASP A 90 8.28 20.12 13.81
C ASP A 90 7.37 21.27 14.25
N ASP A 91 7.80 22.50 13.93
CA ASP A 91 6.99 23.70 14.18
C ASP A 91 5.65 23.64 13.43
N PRO A 92 4.53 23.96 14.13
CA PRO A 92 3.20 23.88 13.52
C PRO A 92 3.01 24.80 12.31
N GLU A 93 3.62 25.99 12.30
CA GLU A 93 3.49 26.93 11.19
C GLU A 93 4.27 26.43 9.96
N GLU A 94 5.48 25.92 10.18
CA GLU A 94 6.28 25.30 9.11
C GLU A 94 5.55 24.10 8.49
N MET A 95 4.97 23.24 9.34
CA MET A 95 4.17 22.12 8.86
C MET A 95 2.95 22.57 8.06
N ARG A 96 2.18 23.56 8.56
CA ARG A 96 1.02 24.10 7.85
C ARG A 96 1.37 24.67 6.48
N ALA A 97 2.51 25.35 6.37
CA ALA A 97 2.97 25.96 5.12
C ALA A 97 3.22 24.95 3.99
N LEU A 98 3.41 23.66 4.33
CA LEU A 98 3.63 22.60 3.34
C LEU A 98 2.36 22.15 2.63
N PHE A 99 1.19 22.38 3.24
CA PHE A 99 -0.08 21.84 2.78
C PHE A 99 -1.07 22.94 2.38
N ASN A 100 -2.03 22.57 1.56
CA ASN A 100 -3.23 23.38 1.31
C ASN A 100 -4.44 22.64 1.90
N GLN A 101 -4.97 23.13 3.00
CA GLN A 101 -6.10 22.53 3.71
C GLN A 101 -7.38 22.42 2.85
N SER A 102 -7.54 23.27 1.81
CA SER A 102 -8.69 23.18 0.91
C SER A 102 -8.65 21.94 0.00
N LEU A 103 -7.47 21.34 -0.19
CA LEU A 103 -7.29 20.19 -1.05
C LEU A 103 -7.41 18.87 -0.29
N PRO A 104 -7.82 17.78 -0.97
CA PRO A 104 -7.72 16.45 -0.42
C PRO A 104 -6.27 16.07 -0.14
N THR A 105 -6.07 15.21 0.86
CA THR A 105 -4.76 14.70 1.24
C THR A 105 -4.71 13.20 1.02
N ALA A 106 -3.74 12.74 0.22
CA ALA A 106 -3.45 11.33 0.03
C ALA A 106 -2.20 10.93 0.82
N ILE A 107 -2.32 9.87 1.62
CA ILE A 107 -1.18 9.26 2.33
C ILE A 107 -0.99 7.86 1.77
N TYR A 108 0.17 7.60 1.18
CA TYR A 108 0.52 6.33 0.58
C TYR A 108 1.51 5.54 1.43
N THR A 109 1.21 4.27 1.69
CA THR A 109 2.06 3.34 2.46
C THR A 109 2.42 2.13 1.60
N HIS A 110 3.71 1.91 1.38
CA HIS A 110 4.25 0.83 0.56
C HIS A 110 4.18 -0.55 1.24
N GLY A 111 4.44 -1.61 0.48
CA GLY A 111 4.46 -2.99 0.93
C GLY A 111 5.83 -3.48 1.43
N PHE A 112 5.93 -4.81 1.58
CA PHE A 112 7.15 -5.51 1.96
C PHE A 112 8.24 -5.33 0.91
N LEU A 113 9.51 -5.24 1.34
CA LEU A 113 10.71 -5.07 0.49
C LEU A 113 10.82 -3.72 -0.24
N GLU A 114 9.86 -2.83 -0.09
CA GLU A 114 9.91 -1.51 -0.71
C GLU A 114 10.44 -0.44 0.26
N GLY A 115 10.72 0.72 -0.29
CA GLY A 115 11.14 1.92 0.42
C GLY A 115 11.13 3.11 -0.54
N GLU A 116 11.79 4.21 -0.18
CA GLU A 116 11.79 5.46 -0.94
C GLU A 116 12.08 5.30 -2.43
N LYS A 117 13.04 4.42 -2.77
CA LYS A 117 13.43 4.14 -4.16
C LYS A 117 12.54 3.10 -4.83
N GLY A 118 11.55 2.56 -4.11
CA GLY A 118 10.59 1.59 -4.61
C GLY A 118 9.78 2.12 -5.79
N SER A 119 9.42 1.23 -6.69
CA SER A 119 8.71 1.61 -7.92
C SER A 119 7.35 2.21 -7.63
N SER A 120 6.65 1.70 -6.60
CA SER A 120 5.32 2.19 -6.24
C SER A 120 5.38 3.61 -5.68
N ILE A 121 6.27 3.92 -4.71
CA ILE A 121 6.41 5.28 -4.16
C ILE A 121 6.75 6.28 -5.25
N ARG A 122 7.69 5.93 -6.16
CA ARG A 122 8.06 6.82 -7.26
C ARG A 122 6.90 7.09 -8.21
N ALA A 123 6.11 6.06 -8.53
CA ALA A 123 4.96 6.16 -9.41
C ALA A 123 3.86 7.04 -8.79
N PHE A 124 3.48 6.79 -7.54
CA PHE A 124 2.48 7.58 -6.84
C PHE A 124 2.89 9.04 -6.67
N ARG A 125 4.14 9.27 -6.23
CA ARG A 125 4.69 10.62 -6.15
C ARG A 125 4.58 11.36 -7.49
N ALA A 126 5.03 10.72 -8.59
CA ALA A 126 4.98 11.33 -9.91
C ALA A 126 3.53 11.62 -10.35
N ALA A 127 2.60 10.71 -10.09
CA ALA A 127 1.20 10.87 -10.47
C ALA A 127 0.51 11.98 -9.66
N PHE A 128 0.66 12.03 -8.34
CA PHE A 128 0.06 13.07 -7.50
C PHE A 128 0.67 14.45 -7.76
N LEU A 129 1.97 14.55 -7.97
CA LEU A 129 2.62 15.82 -8.35
C LEU A 129 2.20 16.31 -9.73
N PHE A 130 2.00 15.38 -10.68
CA PHE A 130 1.46 15.73 -12.01
C PHE A 130 0.04 16.28 -11.92
N ARG A 131 -0.82 15.69 -11.08
CA ARG A 131 -2.18 16.17 -10.84
C ARG A 131 -2.21 17.55 -10.19
N GLY A 132 -1.42 17.77 -9.16
CA GLY A 132 -1.32 19.05 -8.46
C GLY A 132 -2.55 19.46 -7.63
N ASP A 133 -3.61 18.65 -7.60
CA ASP A 133 -4.88 18.89 -6.90
C ASP A 133 -4.99 18.12 -5.58
N TYR A 134 -3.89 17.56 -5.09
CA TYR A 134 -3.77 16.83 -3.81
C TYR A 134 -2.57 17.31 -3.00
N ASN A 135 -2.69 17.26 -1.67
CA ASN A 135 -1.54 17.12 -0.80
C ASN A 135 -1.09 15.65 -0.83
N PHE A 136 0.20 15.38 -0.96
CA PHE A 136 0.70 14.02 -1.02
C PHE A 136 1.78 13.76 0.02
N ILE A 137 1.59 12.71 0.80
CA ILE A 137 2.56 12.20 1.79
C ILE A 137 2.85 10.73 1.46
N ALA A 138 4.13 10.39 1.30
CA ALA A 138 4.55 9.00 1.26
C ALA A 138 5.12 8.57 2.62
N VAL A 139 4.66 7.45 3.12
CA VAL A 139 5.19 6.82 4.34
C VAL A 139 6.25 5.81 3.93
N ASP A 140 7.49 6.07 4.29
CA ASP A 140 8.61 5.18 4.07
C ASP A 140 8.98 4.49 5.38
N TRP A 141 8.67 3.21 5.47
CA TRP A 141 8.96 2.35 6.60
C TRP A 141 9.90 1.19 6.22
N GLN A 142 10.75 1.43 5.20
CA GLN A 142 11.64 0.42 4.61
C GLN A 142 12.49 -0.34 5.63
N LYS A 143 12.94 0.32 6.70
CA LYS A 143 13.73 -0.32 7.76
C LYS A 143 12.95 -1.43 8.49
N LEU A 144 11.64 -1.27 8.57
CA LEU A 144 10.71 -2.16 9.28
C LEU A 144 10.02 -3.15 8.33
N ALA A 145 10.06 -2.87 7.02
CA ALA A 145 9.56 -3.71 5.93
C ALA A 145 10.67 -4.46 5.18
N ALA A 146 11.87 -4.55 5.76
CA ALA A 146 13.04 -5.09 5.08
C ALA A 146 13.01 -6.61 4.98
N GLY A 147 13.51 -7.13 3.85
CA GLY A 147 13.73 -8.55 3.66
C GLY A 147 14.96 -9.10 4.39
N PRO A 148 15.01 -10.41 4.56
CA PRO A 148 14.02 -11.42 4.13
C PRO A 148 12.87 -11.67 5.13
N TRP A 149 12.75 -10.86 6.17
CA TRP A 149 12.00 -11.12 7.39
C TRP A 149 10.53 -10.71 7.26
N TYR A 150 9.75 -11.41 6.42
CA TYR A 150 8.34 -11.10 6.21
C TYR A 150 7.51 -11.10 7.51
N LEU A 151 7.70 -12.09 8.39
CA LEU A 151 6.98 -12.16 9.68
C LEU A 151 7.28 -10.96 10.57
N SER A 152 8.53 -10.49 10.57
CA SER A 152 8.90 -9.27 11.28
C SER A 152 8.19 -8.05 10.72
N ALA A 153 8.18 -7.89 9.38
CA ALA A 153 7.47 -6.81 8.72
C ALA A 153 5.96 -6.85 9.00
N ALA A 154 5.35 -8.05 8.95
CA ALA A 154 3.94 -8.24 9.29
C ALA A 154 3.62 -7.89 10.75
N ASN A 155 4.53 -8.14 11.70
CA ASN A 155 4.37 -7.75 13.10
C ASN A 155 4.59 -6.24 13.32
N ASN A 156 5.34 -5.58 12.44
CA ASN A 156 5.56 -4.14 12.48
C ASN A 156 4.37 -3.33 11.92
N VAL A 157 3.40 -3.96 11.26
CA VAL A 157 2.20 -3.31 10.72
C VAL A 157 1.48 -2.48 11.79
N ARG A 158 1.26 -3.05 12.98
CA ARG A 158 0.53 -2.37 14.06
C ARG A 158 1.28 -1.13 14.59
N PRO A 159 2.54 -1.23 15.05
CA PRO A 159 3.25 -0.04 15.54
C PRO A 159 3.48 1.02 14.45
N VAL A 160 3.66 0.63 13.18
CA VAL A 160 3.75 1.59 12.07
C VAL A 160 2.42 2.31 11.86
N GLY A 161 1.30 1.58 11.86
CA GLY A 161 -0.03 2.19 11.75
C GLY A 161 -0.33 3.18 12.89
N MET A 162 0.05 2.84 14.12
CA MET A 162 -0.10 3.76 15.28
C MET A 162 0.73 5.04 15.12
N ALA A 163 1.94 4.94 14.58
CA ALA A 163 2.78 6.11 14.31
C ALA A 163 2.18 7.01 13.20
N ILE A 164 1.58 6.40 12.16
CA ILE A 164 0.87 7.14 11.12
C ILE A 164 -0.35 7.86 11.72
N ALA A 165 -1.11 7.21 12.61
CA ALA A 165 -2.24 7.83 13.30
C ALA A 165 -1.81 9.07 14.08
N GLN A 166 -0.73 8.99 14.85
CA GLN A 166 -0.18 10.13 15.59
C GLN A 166 0.20 11.30 14.66
N MET A 167 0.82 11.02 13.51
CA MET A 167 1.15 12.05 12.53
C MET A 167 -0.12 12.68 11.93
N ILE A 168 -1.14 11.88 11.60
CA ILE A 168 -2.42 12.39 11.10
C ILE A 168 -3.11 13.26 12.15
N ASP A 169 -3.20 12.79 13.40
CA ASP A 169 -3.78 13.56 14.51
C ASP A 169 -3.06 14.91 14.67
N ARG A 170 -1.73 14.92 14.60
CA ARG A 170 -0.93 16.15 14.63
C ARG A 170 -1.29 17.08 13.47
N LEU A 171 -1.29 16.60 12.23
CA LEU A 171 -1.57 17.40 11.04
C LEU A 171 -2.99 17.98 11.06
N VAL A 172 -3.98 17.23 11.54
CA VAL A 172 -5.37 17.70 11.67
C VAL A 172 -5.49 18.74 12.78
N ASN A 173 -4.92 18.47 13.97
CA ASN A 173 -4.98 19.37 15.12
C ASN A 173 -4.35 20.73 14.84
N ILE A 174 -3.24 20.78 14.11
CA ILE A 174 -2.62 22.04 13.67
C ILE A 174 -3.30 22.65 12.44
N LYS A 175 -4.38 22.06 11.91
CA LYS A 175 -5.09 22.52 10.72
C LYS A 175 -4.23 22.55 9.44
N ALA A 176 -3.25 21.67 9.33
CA ALA A 176 -2.45 21.50 8.11
C ALA A 176 -3.24 20.76 7.02
N ILE A 177 -4.06 19.78 7.41
CA ILE A 177 -4.93 19.01 6.52
C ILE A 177 -6.35 18.94 7.06
N ASP A 178 -7.31 18.64 6.17
CA ASP A 178 -8.71 18.42 6.49
C ASP A 178 -9.00 16.92 6.54
N LEU A 179 -9.36 16.38 7.73
CA LEU A 179 -9.66 14.97 7.91
C LEU A 179 -10.77 14.48 6.98
N SER A 180 -11.79 15.33 6.73
CA SER A 180 -12.93 14.98 5.87
C SER A 180 -12.54 14.71 4.41
N LYS A 181 -11.31 15.07 4.02
CA LYS A 181 -10.75 14.90 2.68
C LYS A 181 -9.52 13.96 2.67
N LEU A 182 -9.33 13.19 3.74
CA LEU A 182 -8.21 12.26 3.86
C LEU A 182 -8.48 10.96 3.10
N HIS A 183 -7.51 10.53 2.30
CA HIS A 183 -7.50 9.24 1.62
C HIS A 183 -6.23 8.47 1.99
N LEU A 184 -6.38 7.37 2.71
CA LEU A 184 -5.28 6.45 2.98
C LEU A 184 -5.20 5.40 1.86
N ILE A 185 -4.01 5.21 1.30
CA ILE A 185 -3.77 4.27 0.21
C ILE A 185 -2.64 3.35 0.65
N GLY A 186 -2.91 2.05 0.69
CA GLY A 186 -1.91 1.08 1.13
C GLY A 186 -1.73 -0.07 0.15
N PHE A 187 -0.48 -0.42 -0.13
CA PHE A 187 -0.15 -1.57 -0.97
C PHE A 187 0.32 -2.75 -0.12
N SER A 188 -0.22 -3.96 -0.38
CA SER A 188 0.22 -5.19 0.29
C SER A 188 0.14 -5.07 1.82
N LEU A 189 1.25 -5.20 2.55
CA LEU A 189 1.32 -4.91 4.00
C LEU A 189 0.86 -3.49 4.32
N GLY A 190 1.13 -2.52 3.44
CA GLY A 190 0.72 -1.12 3.61
C GLY A 190 -0.79 -0.94 3.70
N ALA A 191 -1.60 -1.84 3.10
CA ALA A 191 -3.06 -1.81 3.24
C ALA A 191 -3.48 -2.06 4.70
N HIS A 192 -2.85 -3.02 5.36
CA HIS A 192 -3.11 -3.29 6.78
C HIS A 192 -2.56 -2.19 7.69
N VAL A 193 -1.41 -1.59 7.34
CA VAL A 193 -0.88 -0.42 8.03
C VAL A 193 -1.89 0.74 7.97
N SER A 194 -2.47 1.01 6.81
CA SER A 194 -3.49 2.06 6.63
C SER A 194 -4.75 1.80 7.46
N ALA A 195 -5.19 0.54 7.53
CA ALA A 195 -6.31 0.12 8.36
C ALA A 195 -6.04 0.35 9.86
N VAL A 196 -4.87 -0.07 10.33
CA VAL A 196 -4.46 0.18 11.72
C VAL A 196 -4.37 1.68 11.99
N ALA A 197 -3.77 2.47 11.09
CA ALA A 197 -3.70 3.92 11.25
C ALA A 197 -5.10 4.51 11.45
N ALA A 198 -6.05 4.16 10.59
CA ALA A 198 -7.43 4.64 10.67
C ALA A 198 -8.12 4.32 12.00
N ARG A 199 -7.84 3.17 12.61
CA ARG A 199 -8.39 2.77 13.93
C ARG A 199 -7.81 3.55 15.10
N TYR A 200 -6.54 3.98 14.98
CA TYR A 200 -5.85 4.68 16.08
C TYR A 200 -5.89 6.20 15.96
N ILE A 201 -6.45 6.77 14.90
CA ILE A 201 -6.73 8.21 14.80
C ILE A 201 -7.74 8.60 15.87
N THR A 202 -7.45 9.69 16.59
CA THR A 202 -8.29 10.20 17.69
C THR A 202 -9.15 11.40 17.30
N VAL A 203 -8.80 12.09 16.22
CA VAL A 203 -9.46 13.33 15.75
C VAL A 203 -10.72 13.09 14.92
N GLY A 204 -11.11 11.83 14.70
CA GLY A 204 -12.34 11.50 13.97
C GLY A 204 -12.21 10.20 13.16
N ARG A 205 -13.02 10.05 12.12
CA ARG A 205 -13.05 8.87 11.26
C ARG A 205 -12.49 9.17 9.87
N VAL A 206 -11.71 8.24 9.32
CA VAL A 206 -11.15 8.35 7.98
C VAL A 206 -12.25 8.19 6.93
N PRO A 207 -12.40 9.10 5.96
CA PRO A 207 -13.42 8.97 4.92
C PRO A 207 -13.16 7.80 3.97
N ARG A 208 -11.90 7.57 3.56
CA ARG A 208 -11.58 6.54 2.56
C ARG A 208 -10.25 5.83 2.82
N ILE A 209 -10.29 4.51 2.67
CA ILE A 209 -9.08 3.67 2.53
C ILE A 209 -9.16 2.90 1.22
N THR A 210 -8.08 2.92 0.42
CA THR A 210 -7.91 2.02 -0.72
C THR A 210 -6.83 0.98 -0.41
N GLY A 211 -7.22 -0.30 -0.40
CA GLY A 211 -6.32 -1.44 -0.28
C GLY A 211 -5.89 -1.94 -1.66
N LEU A 212 -4.60 -1.88 -1.95
CA LEU A 212 -4.03 -2.34 -3.22
C LEU A 212 -3.42 -3.73 -3.01
N ASP A 213 -4.13 -4.76 -3.40
CA ASP A 213 -3.82 -6.19 -3.21
C ASP A 213 -3.32 -6.48 -1.78
N PRO A 214 -4.19 -6.28 -0.75
CA PRO A 214 -3.81 -6.42 0.65
C PRO A 214 -3.16 -7.76 0.94
N ALA A 215 -2.10 -7.78 1.75
CA ALA A 215 -1.31 -8.97 2.02
C ALA A 215 -2.11 -10.09 2.69
N TYR A 216 -2.24 -11.25 2.03
CA TYR A 216 -2.93 -12.43 2.57
C TYR A 216 -2.08 -13.25 3.55
N PRO A 217 -0.79 -13.57 3.26
CA PRO A 217 0.03 -14.40 4.13
C PRO A 217 0.13 -13.80 5.53
N THR A 218 -0.09 -14.62 6.56
CA THR A 218 -0.14 -14.27 7.98
C THR A 218 -1.33 -13.43 8.44
N PHE A 219 -2.10 -12.81 7.54
CA PHE A 219 -3.24 -11.95 7.91
C PHE A 219 -4.59 -12.66 7.80
N SER A 220 -4.71 -13.76 7.06
CA SER A 220 -5.96 -14.51 6.92
C SER A 220 -6.55 -14.94 8.28
N GLY A 221 -5.70 -15.40 9.19
CA GLY A 221 -6.10 -15.83 10.55
C GLY A 221 -6.05 -14.74 11.61
N ARG A 222 -5.66 -13.49 11.27
CA ARG A 222 -5.59 -12.40 12.26
C ARG A 222 -6.97 -11.85 12.61
N PRO A 223 -7.14 -11.35 13.84
CA PRO A 223 -8.33 -10.58 14.20
C PRO A 223 -8.55 -9.39 13.27
N LYS A 224 -9.80 -8.96 13.12
CA LYS A 224 -10.14 -7.75 12.35
C LYS A 224 -9.33 -6.53 12.78
N ALA A 225 -9.00 -6.42 14.06
CA ALA A 225 -8.19 -5.32 14.62
C ALA A 225 -6.78 -5.19 14.02
N ASP A 226 -6.25 -6.24 13.39
CA ASP A 226 -4.88 -6.26 12.88
C ASP A 226 -4.81 -6.31 11.33
N LYS A 227 -5.95 -6.27 10.64
CA LYS A 227 -6.03 -6.34 9.18
C LYS A 227 -7.09 -5.39 8.63
N LEU A 228 -7.03 -5.11 7.34
CA LEU A 228 -8.02 -4.27 6.65
C LEU A 228 -9.41 -4.91 6.73
N ASP A 229 -10.39 -4.08 7.10
CA ASP A 229 -11.80 -4.46 7.25
C ASP A 229 -12.70 -3.27 6.85
N PRO A 230 -13.91 -3.48 6.35
CA PRO A 230 -14.82 -2.37 5.98
C PRO A 230 -15.09 -1.39 7.12
N SER A 231 -14.99 -1.84 8.37
CA SER A 231 -15.25 -0.97 9.54
C SER A 231 -14.16 0.09 9.78
N ASP A 232 -13.03 0.07 9.05
CA ASP A 232 -11.89 0.97 9.30
C ASP A 232 -12.08 2.39 8.81
N ALA A 233 -12.95 2.59 7.82
CA ALA A 233 -13.24 3.90 7.25
C ALA A 233 -14.71 4.00 6.87
N ASP A 234 -15.18 5.19 6.49
CA ASP A 234 -16.53 5.35 5.95
C ASP A 234 -16.68 4.61 4.62
N PHE A 235 -15.58 4.55 3.87
CA PHE A 235 -15.50 3.79 2.63
C PHE A 235 -14.15 3.08 2.50
N VAL A 236 -14.18 1.78 2.25
CA VAL A 236 -13.02 0.93 1.96
C VAL A 236 -13.20 0.30 0.61
N ASP A 237 -12.31 0.58 -0.34
CA ASP A 237 -12.25 -0.07 -1.64
C ASP A 237 -10.95 -0.86 -1.80
N VAL A 238 -11.05 -2.02 -2.43
CA VAL A 238 -9.93 -2.96 -2.57
C VAL A 238 -9.76 -3.35 -4.03
N ILE A 239 -8.51 -3.42 -4.49
CA ILE A 239 -8.15 -3.92 -5.81
C ILE A 239 -7.38 -5.23 -5.63
N HIS A 240 -7.98 -6.35 -6.04
CA HIS A 240 -7.39 -7.69 -5.96
C HIS A 240 -6.71 -8.06 -7.27
N THR A 241 -5.42 -8.39 -7.23
CA THR A 241 -4.65 -8.74 -8.43
C THR A 241 -3.78 -9.98 -8.28
N CYS A 242 -3.58 -10.47 -7.05
CA CYS A 242 -2.77 -11.65 -6.77
C CYS A 242 -3.45 -12.57 -5.73
N GLY A 243 -4.78 -12.67 -5.81
CA GLY A 243 -5.58 -13.52 -4.93
C GLY A 243 -5.14 -14.99 -4.97
N GLY A 244 -5.11 -15.61 -3.80
CA GLY A 244 -4.68 -17.00 -3.62
C GLY A 244 -3.17 -17.20 -3.50
N LEU A 245 -2.36 -16.13 -3.64
CA LEU A 245 -0.91 -16.19 -3.42
C LEU A 245 -0.45 -15.09 -2.44
N TYR A 246 -0.36 -13.84 -2.88
CA TYR A 246 0.04 -12.72 -2.03
C TYR A 246 -1.15 -11.91 -1.51
N GLY A 247 -2.24 -11.85 -2.25
CA GLY A 247 -3.45 -11.13 -1.93
C GLY A 247 -4.63 -12.01 -1.52
N TYR A 248 -5.68 -11.37 -1.01
CA TYR A 248 -6.95 -12.01 -0.67
C TYR A 248 -7.73 -12.38 -1.92
N THR A 249 -8.45 -13.52 -1.85
CA THR A 249 -9.49 -13.91 -2.82
C THR A 249 -10.87 -13.42 -2.37
N ASP A 250 -11.10 -13.39 -1.05
CA ASP A 250 -12.38 -12.98 -0.48
C ASP A 250 -12.51 -11.45 -0.45
N PRO A 251 -13.73 -10.93 -0.55
CA PRO A 251 -13.98 -9.51 -0.38
C PRO A 251 -13.68 -9.08 1.05
N ILE A 252 -12.95 -7.99 1.20
CA ILE A 252 -12.55 -7.40 2.49
C ILE A 252 -12.80 -5.89 2.54
N GLY A 253 -13.41 -5.32 1.50
CA GLY A 253 -13.82 -3.92 1.41
C GLY A 253 -15.34 -3.73 1.44
N HIS A 254 -15.78 -2.48 1.36
CA HIS A 254 -17.16 -2.16 0.96
C HIS A 254 -17.36 -2.43 -0.52
N VAL A 255 -16.32 -2.18 -1.31
CA VAL A 255 -16.21 -2.48 -2.74
C VAL A 255 -14.92 -3.23 -2.98
N ASP A 256 -15.00 -4.34 -3.70
CA ASP A 256 -13.87 -5.17 -4.05
C ASP A 256 -13.81 -5.32 -5.57
N PHE A 257 -12.74 -4.82 -6.18
CA PHE A 257 -12.48 -4.92 -7.61
C PHE A 257 -11.61 -6.14 -7.92
N TYR A 258 -12.02 -6.89 -8.94
CA TYR A 258 -11.33 -8.10 -9.40
C TYR A 258 -10.95 -7.95 -10.88
N PRO A 259 -9.93 -7.13 -11.23
CA PRO A 259 -9.44 -7.06 -12.60
C PRO A 259 -8.92 -8.43 -13.04
N ASN A 260 -9.44 -8.89 -14.20
CA ASN A 260 -9.11 -10.19 -14.80
C ASN A 260 -9.33 -11.38 -13.84
N GLY A 261 -10.37 -11.29 -12.98
CA GLY A 261 -10.70 -12.29 -11.97
C GLY A 261 -9.94 -12.16 -10.66
N GLY A 262 -9.05 -11.15 -10.50
CA GLY A 262 -8.40 -10.82 -9.24
C GLY A 262 -7.34 -11.82 -8.75
N ASN A 263 -6.98 -12.82 -9.56
CA ASN A 263 -6.03 -13.87 -9.20
C ASN A 263 -4.60 -13.54 -9.66
N TYR A 264 -3.64 -14.41 -9.30
CA TYR A 264 -2.21 -14.22 -9.64
C TYR A 264 -1.85 -14.42 -11.11
N PHE A 265 -2.83 -14.67 -12.00
CA PHE A 265 -2.66 -14.73 -13.46
C PHE A 265 -3.10 -13.44 -14.14
N GLN A 266 -2.44 -12.33 -13.87
CA GLN A 266 -2.75 -11.07 -14.54
C GLN A 266 -2.16 -11.03 -15.95
N PRO A 267 -2.88 -10.46 -16.96
CA PRO A 267 -2.37 -10.30 -18.31
C PRO A 267 -1.01 -9.61 -18.37
N GLY A 268 -0.12 -10.12 -19.21
CA GLY A 268 1.25 -9.61 -19.37
C GLY A 268 2.20 -9.96 -18.24
N CYS A 269 1.79 -10.76 -17.24
CA CYS A 269 2.65 -11.26 -16.18
C CYS A 269 3.06 -12.72 -16.45
N ILE A 270 4.37 -12.96 -16.60
CA ILE A 270 4.92 -14.32 -16.76
C ILE A 270 5.16 -14.89 -15.36
N ASN A 271 4.18 -15.61 -14.84
CA ASN A 271 4.16 -16.05 -13.44
C ASN A 271 5.28 -17.03 -13.07
N VAL A 272 5.74 -17.86 -14.02
CA VAL A 272 6.86 -18.78 -13.80
C VAL A 272 8.14 -18.03 -13.44
N ILE A 273 8.33 -16.83 -13.97
CA ILE A 273 9.53 -16.00 -13.71
C ILE A 273 9.30 -15.06 -12.51
N SER A 274 8.09 -14.51 -12.38
CA SER A 274 7.78 -13.48 -11.40
C SER A 274 7.21 -14.02 -10.08
N PHE A 275 6.84 -15.31 -10.03
CA PHE A 275 6.20 -15.95 -8.86
C PHE A 275 5.06 -15.11 -8.25
N GLY A 276 4.22 -14.52 -9.12
CA GLY A 276 3.10 -13.69 -8.71
C GLY A 276 3.45 -12.23 -8.38
N THR A 277 4.73 -11.86 -8.23
CA THR A 277 5.12 -10.47 -7.90
C THR A 277 4.62 -9.46 -8.94
N CYS A 278 4.71 -9.81 -10.24
CA CYS A 278 4.20 -8.98 -11.32
C CYS A 278 2.69 -8.72 -11.15
N SER A 279 1.91 -9.77 -10.89
CA SER A 279 0.47 -9.68 -10.69
C SER A 279 0.13 -8.88 -9.42
N HIS A 280 0.87 -9.10 -8.33
CA HIS A 280 0.73 -8.33 -7.10
C HIS A 280 0.94 -6.83 -7.33
N TRP A 281 1.93 -6.47 -8.15
CA TRP A 281 2.21 -5.08 -8.50
C TRP A 281 1.16 -4.46 -9.46
N ARG A 282 0.32 -5.24 -10.12
CA ARG A 282 -0.75 -4.71 -10.98
C ARG A 282 -1.71 -3.81 -10.19
N ALA A 283 -1.99 -4.11 -8.92
CA ALA A 283 -2.90 -3.32 -8.11
C ALA A 283 -2.47 -1.85 -8.01
N TRP A 284 -1.21 -1.59 -7.65
CA TRP A 284 -0.72 -0.22 -7.56
C TRP A 284 -0.54 0.43 -8.94
N ARG A 285 -0.21 -0.34 -9.98
CA ARG A 285 -0.09 0.19 -11.35
C ARG A 285 -1.43 0.63 -11.91
N PHE A 286 -2.49 -0.15 -11.70
CA PHE A 286 -3.84 0.23 -12.12
C PHE A 286 -4.33 1.47 -11.39
N PHE A 287 -4.09 1.54 -10.08
CA PHE A 287 -4.44 2.73 -9.31
C PHE A 287 -3.64 3.96 -9.77
N GLU A 288 -2.34 3.83 -9.98
CA GLU A 288 -1.48 4.91 -10.50
C GLU A 288 -1.94 5.39 -11.87
N GLU A 289 -2.31 4.48 -12.78
CA GLU A 289 -2.85 4.86 -14.09
C GLU A 289 -4.19 5.60 -13.94
N SER A 290 -5.04 5.23 -12.97
CA SER A 290 -6.28 5.97 -12.70
C SER A 290 -6.03 7.40 -12.17
N LEU A 291 -4.90 7.66 -11.50
CA LEU A 291 -4.48 9.00 -11.13
C LEU A 291 -4.13 9.86 -12.36
N ARG A 292 -3.72 9.23 -13.46
CA ARG A 292 -3.37 9.90 -14.72
C ARG A 292 -4.52 9.99 -15.73
N GLY A 293 -5.71 9.59 -15.34
CA GLY A 293 -6.91 9.64 -16.19
C GLY A 293 -7.24 8.33 -16.91
N GLY A 294 -6.55 7.21 -16.60
CA GLY A 294 -6.95 5.89 -17.09
C GLY A 294 -8.29 5.47 -16.49
N GLU A 295 -9.20 5.01 -17.33
CA GLU A 295 -10.55 4.59 -16.93
C GLU A 295 -10.65 3.07 -16.84
N PHE A 296 -11.01 2.57 -15.67
CA PHE A 296 -11.16 1.16 -15.36
C PHE A 296 -12.59 0.87 -14.92
N MET A 297 -13.51 0.67 -15.85
CA MET A 297 -14.93 0.49 -15.53
C MET A 297 -15.21 -0.93 -15.03
N GLY A 298 -15.49 -1.07 -13.74
CA GLY A 298 -15.93 -2.32 -13.12
C GLY A 298 -17.46 -2.50 -13.23
N VAL A 299 -17.89 -3.74 -13.43
CA VAL A 299 -19.30 -4.16 -13.49
C VAL A 299 -19.60 -5.01 -12.26
N ALA A 300 -20.66 -4.67 -11.52
CA ALA A 300 -21.13 -5.47 -10.39
C ALA A 300 -21.56 -6.86 -10.86
N CYS A 301 -20.99 -7.92 -10.24
CA CYS A 301 -21.31 -9.29 -10.61
C CYS A 301 -21.09 -10.23 -9.42
N SER A 302 -21.78 -11.39 -9.43
CA SER A 302 -21.64 -12.41 -8.39
C SER A 302 -20.32 -13.17 -8.50
N SER A 303 -19.87 -13.42 -9.73
CA SER A 303 -18.61 -14.14 -10.02
C SER A 303 -17.95 -13.63 -11.30
N TYR A 304 -16.67 -13.98 -11.47
CA TYR A 304 -15.94 -13.67 -12.71
C TYR A 304 -16.50 -14.46 -13.90
N ASP A 305 -16.95 -15.69 -13.67
CA ASP A 305 -17.60 -16.51 -14.72
C ASP A 305 -18.90 -15.88 -15.22
N ASP A 306 -19.73 -15.33 -14.33
CA ASP A 306 -20.94 -14.61 -14.74
C ASP A 306 -20.59 -13.34 -15.53
N TYR A 307 -19.53 -12.64 -15.13
CA TYR A 307 -19.02 -11.48 -15.86
C TYR A 307 -18.52 -11.86 -17.26
N LEU A 308 -17.73 -12.95 -17.39
CA LEU A 308 -17.23 -13.44 -18.69
C LEU A 308 -18.35 -13.89 -19.63
N ASN A 309 -19.43 -14.43 -19.08
CA ASN A 309 -20.63 -14.88 -19.83
C ASN A 309 -21.67 -13.77 -20.04
N ALA A 310 -21.30 -12.50 -19.85
CA ALA A 310 -22.15 -11.33 -20.06
C ALA A 310 -23.47 -11.32 -19.25
N ARG A 311 -23.55 -12.09 -18.14
CA ARG A 311 -24.75 -12.19 -17.32
C ARG A 311 -25.01 -10.95 -16.47
N CYS A 312 -24.02 -10.04 -16.40
CA CYS A 312 -24.00 -8.88 -15.50
C CYS A 312 -24.01 -7.53 -16.25
N GLU A 313 -24.16 -7.50 -17.56
CA GLU A 313 -24.01 -6.28 -18.38
C GLU A 313 -24.92 -5.12 -17.97
N ARG A 314 -26.10 -5.45 -17.43
CA ARG A 314 -27.10 -4.48 -16.98
C ARG A 314 -26.92 -4.04 -15.53
N ASN A 315 -26.00 -4.65 -14.81
CA ASN A 315 -25.75 -4.32 -13.41
C ASN A 315 -25.03 -2.97 -13.27
N SER A 316 -25.01 -2.46 -12.06
CA SER A 316 -24.34 -1.19 -11.74
C SER A 316 -22.86 -1.24 -12.12
N LYS A 317 -22.36 -0.10 -12.56
CA LYS A 317 -20.96 0.09 -12.95
C LYS A 317 -20.34 1.18 -12.09
N THR A 318 -19.07 1.01 -11.76
CA THR A 318 -18.30 2.05 -11.07
C THR A 318 -16.83 2.01 -11.54
N PRO A 319 -16.17 3.15 -11.68
CA PRO A 319 -14.74 3.17 -12.00
C PRO A 319 -13.94 2.61 -10.83
N MET A 320 -12.94 1.78 -11.11
CA MET A 320 -11.91 1.33 -10.17
C MET A 320 -10.81 2.39 -10.07
N GLY A 321 -10.30 2.65 -8.87
CA GLY A 321 -9.18 3.56 -8.64
C GLY A 321 -9.60 4.87 -8.01
N LEU A 322 -9.00 5.99 -8.43
CA LEU A 322 -9.23 7.28 -7.77
C LEU A 322 -10.70 7.68 -7.73
N HIS A 323 -11.42 7.49 -8.84
CA HIS A 323 -12.79 7.96 -9.04
C HIS A 323 -13.87 6.93 -8.66
N THR A 324 -13.53 5.94 -7.85
CA THR A 324 -14.52 4.96 -7.35
C THR A 324 -15.67 5.67 -6.67
N ASN A 325 -16.90 5.30 -7.03
CA ASN A 325 -18.09 5.83 -6.36
C ASN A 325 -18.17 5.30 -4.93
N MET A 326 -18.10 6.18 -3.96
CA MET A 326 -18.09 5.83 -2.54
C MET A 326 -19.43 5.23 -2.03
N THR A 327 -20.49 5.30 -2.84
CA THR A 327 -21.78 4.63 -2.52
C THR A 327 -21.87 3.22 -3.08
N ALA A 328 -20.96 2.80 -3.96
CA ALA A 328 -20.93 1.44 -4.52
C ALA A 328 -20.65 0.41 -3.43
N ARG A 329 -21.18 -0.80 -3.61
CA ARG A 329 -21.01 -1.93 -2.67
C ARG A 329 -20.91 -3.25 -3.44
N GLY A 330 -20.06 -4.17 -2.89
CA GLY A 330 -19.95 -5.53 -3.40
C GLY A 330 -18.80 -5.75 -4.37
N LYS A 331 -18.88 -6.81 -5.16
CA LYS A 331 -17.82 -7.25 -6.08
C LYS A 331 -18.01 -6.66 -7.47
N PHE A 332 -16.93 -6.12 -8.03
CA PHE A 332 -16.90 -5.55 -9.37
C PHE A 332 -15.79 -6.20 -10.18
N PHE A 333 -16.13 -6.62 -11.39
CA PHE A 333 -15.22 -7.30 -12.31
C PHE A 333 -14.96 -6.43 -13.54
N LEU A 334 -13.75 -6.52 -14.07
CA LEU A 334 -13.33 -5.81 -15.27
C LEU A 334 -12.17 -6.54 -15.94
N ARG A 335 -11.92 -6.22 -17.20
CA ARG A 335 -10.74 -6.64 -17.94
C ARG A 335 -9.76 -5.49 -18.07
N THR A 336 -8.48 -5.80 -18.22
CA THR A 336 -7.43 -4.84 -18.50
C THR A 336 -6.60 -5.30 -19.68
N ASN A 337 -5.85 -4.38 -20.28
CA ASN A 337 -4.81 -4.70 -21.23
C ASN A 337 -3.65 -5.43 -20.55
N TRP A 338 -2.88 -6.15 -21.34
CA TRP A 338 -1.69 -6.88 -20.86
C TRP A 338 -0.46 -6.00 -20.62
N ALA A 339 -0.43 -4.81 -21.24
CA ALA A 339 0.60 -3.79 -21.11
C ALA A 339 -0.04 -2.41 -20.93
N ALA A 340 0.71 -1.45 -20.38
CA ALA A 340 0.25 -0.07 -20.26
C ALA A 340 0.06 0.60 -21.64
N PRO A 341 -0.99 1.40 -21.81
CA PRO A 341 -2.04 1.67 -20.82
C PRO A 341 -2.89 0.44 -20.54
N PHE A 342 -3.14 0.15 -19.24
CA PHE A 342 -3.89 -1.04 -18.83
C PHE A 342 -5.40 -0.86 -18.93
N SER A 343 -5.90 0.37 -18.89
CA SER A 343 -7.32 0.69 -19.11
C SER A 343 -7.77 0.27 -20.50
N VAL A 344 -8.97 -0.30 -20.58
CA VAL A 344 -9.60 -0.70 -21.84
C VAL A 344 -10.66 0.35 -22.14
N PHE A 345 -10.54 1.00 -23.29
CA PHE A 345 -11.46 2.02 -23.76
C PHE A 345 -12.75 1.39 -24.30
#